data_7ef51d25202240792ab46ef0c34fdcd6
#
_entry.id   7ef51d25202240792ab46ef0c34fdcd6
#
_cell.length_a   1.000
_cell.length_b   1.000
_cell.length_c   1.000
_cell.angle_alpha   90.00
_cell.angle_beta   90.00
_cell.angle_gamma   90.00
#
_symmetry.space_group_name_H-M   'P 1'
#
loop_
_entity.id
_entity.type
_entity.pdbx_description
1 polymer ?
#
loop_
_entity_poly.entity_id
_entity_poly.type
_entity_poly.pdbx_seq_one_letter_code
_entity_poly.pdbx_strand_id
1 'polypeptide(L)'
;MSRKRLALVLLVVVAALSVAGVAAARKPTSVQAASATFDATNVSNKSQVTCSVTGGDTFQATKATYTGTSVSSDPRLAGALTIRAWSLVDTTNGVGHVFGQFRIKGPGTAAHGTLNGAIANGEASGIARGFVRHNWGRIVASMGSAFDPNAGFSTGSLGGPTSGAGFIRSGRWCAPPNWPTS
;
A
#
# COMPACT_ATOMS: atom_id res chain seq x y z
N MET A 1 -26.17 55.20 -30.29
CA MET A 1 -26.33 54.18 -29.20
C MET A 1 -26.33 54.92 -27.86
N SER A 2 -27.37 54.71 -27.02
CA SER A 2 -27.50 55.43 -25.74
C SER A 2 -26.46 54.91 -24.74
N ARG A 3 -25.80 55.82 -24.00
CA ARG A 3 -24.80 55.52 -22.96
C ARG A 3 -25.25 54.45 -21.94
N LYS A 4 -26.57 54.37 -21.71
CA LYS A 4 -27.21 53.35 -20.85
C LYS A 4 -27.11 51.95 -21.44
N ARG A 5 -27.15 51.75 -22.76
CA ARG A 5 -27.00 50.43 -23.41
C ARG A 5 -25.56 49.95 -23.39
N LEU A 6 -24.59 50.87 -23.48
CA LEU A 6 -23.17 50.54 -23.39
C LEU A 6 -22.78 50.06 -21.98
N ALA A 7 -23.32 50.70 -20.95
CA ALA A 7 -23.07 50.31 -19.56
C ALA A 7 -23.65 48.91 -19.24
N LEU A 8 -24.85 48.60 -19.81
CA LEU A 8 -25.47 47.29 -19.58
C LEU A 8 -24.68 46.14 -20.24
N VAL A 9 -24.16 46.38 -21.46
CA VAL A 9 -23.33 45.37 -22.15
C VAL A 9 -22.02 45.14 -21.43
N LEU A 10 -21.39 46.19 -20.88
CA LEU A 10 -20.15 46.06 -20.14
C LEU A 10 -20.35 45.26 -18.82
N LEU A 11 -21.49 45.47 -18.14
CA LEU A 11 -21.81 44.78 -16.92
C LEU A 11 -22.07 43.28 -17.13
N VAL A 12 -22.71 42.90 -18.24
CA VAL A 12 -22.94 41.49 -18.59
C VAL A 12 -21.63 40.79 -18.97
N VAL A 13 -20.71 41.47 -19.67
CA VAL A 13 -19.41 40.90 -20.05
C VAL A 13 -18.51 40.68 -18.82
N VAL A 14 -18.51 41.60 -17.84
CA VAL A 14 -17.76 41.46 -16.60
C VAL A 14 -18.33 40.34 -15.75
N ALA A 15 -19.65 40.15 -15.66
CA ALA A 15 -20.29 39.07 -14.95
C ALA A 15 -20.02 37.70 -15.59
N ALA A 16 -19.94 37.63 -16.93
CA ALA A 16 -19.60 36.39 -17.63
C ALA A 16 -18.12 35.97 -17.45
N LEU A 17 -17.22 36.93 -17.32
CA LEU A 17 -15.78 36.65 -17.08
C LEU A 17 -15.51 36.21 -15.61
N SER A 18 -16.34 36.63 -14.66
CA SER A 18 -16.15 36.23 -13.23
C SER A 18 -16.62 34.80 -12.94
N VAL A 19 -17.47 34.19 -13.76
CA VAL A 19 -17.91 32.79 -13.59
C VAL A 19 -16.96 31.79 -14.25
N ALA A 20 -16.14 32.20 -15.20
CA ALA A 20 -15.17 31.31 -15.85
C ALA A 20 -13.89 31.04 -15.01
N GLY A 21 -13.74 31.71 -13.86
CA GLY A 21 -12.46 31.73 -13.10
C GLY A 21 -12.31 30.66 -12.02
N VAL A 22 -13.23 29.77 -11.76
CA VAL A 22 -13.15 28.82 -10.63
C VAL A 22 -13.35 27.35 -11.05
N ALA A 23 -13.05 27.01 -12.26
CA ALA A 23 -12.65 25.64 -12.55
C ALA A 23 -11.20 25.48 -12.13
N ALA A 24 -10.92 25.54 -10.81
CA ALA A 24 -9.64 25.12 -10.26
C ALA A 24 -9.38 23.73 -10.86
N ALA A 25 -8.40 23.64 -11.75
CA ALA A 25 -8.04 22.42 -12.44
C ALA A 25 -7.78 21.35 -11.39
N ARG A 26 -8.80 20.56 -11.08
CA ARG A 26 -8.67 19.41 -10.18
C ARG A 26 -7.66 18.50 -10.85
N LYS A 27 -6.50 18.36 -10.24
CA LYS A 27 -5.46 17.47 -10.74
C LYS A 27 -6.12 16.12 -11.02
N PRO A 28 -6.10 15.62 -12.25
CA PRO A 28 -6.82 14.41 -12.60
C PRO A 28 -6.34 13.26 -11.73
N THR A 29 -7.26 12.42 -11.29
CA THR A 29 -6.90 11.19 -10.58
C THR A 29 -6.17 10.30 -11.57
N SER A 30 -4.93 9.92 -11.29
CA SER A 30 -4.19 8.95 -12.07
C SER A 30 -4.12 7.62 -11.33
N VAL A 31 -4.31 6.54 -12.06
CA VAL A 31 -4.08 5.17 -11.58
C VAL A 31 -2.99 4.58 -12.45
N GLN A 32 -1.94 4.07 -11.82
CA GLN A 32 -0.80 3.47 -12.48
C GLN A 32 -0.61 2.07 -11.95
N ALA A 33 -0.48 1.08 -12.84
CA ALA A 33 -0.12 -0.27 -12.45
C ALA A 33 1.22 -0.26 -11.73
N ALA A 34 1.35 -1.06 -10.69
CA ALA A 34 2.55 -1.14 -9.88
C ALA A 34 2.83 -2.59 -9.49
N SER A 35 4.07 -3.00 -9.66
CA SER A 35 4.56 -4.31 -9.26
C SER A 35 5.99 -4.21 -8.71
N ALA A 36 6.32 -5.11 -7.79
CA ALA A 36 7.68 -5.25 -7.27
C ALA A 36 7.91 -6.72 -6.88
N THR A 37 9.16 -7.13 -6.93
CA THR A 37 9.63 -8.35 -6.24
C THR A 37 10.42 -7.95 -5.01
N PHE A 38 10.46 -8.81 -3.99
CA PHE A 38 11.19 -8.50 -2.78
C PHE A 38 11.70 -9.75 -2.05
N ASP A 39 12.79 -9.55 -1.33
CA ASP A 39 13.33 -10.47 -0.34
C ASP A 39 13.64 -9.70 0.93
N ALA A 40 13.23 -10.23 2.10
CA ALA A 40 13.48 -9.65 3.42
C ALA A 40 13.82 -10.77 4.40
N THR A 41 15.01 -11.34 4.22
CA THR A 41 15.48 -12.56 4.90
C THR A 41 16.43 -12.29 6.08
N ASN A 42 16.86 -11.05 6.27
CA ASN A 42 17.65 -10.65 7.41
C ASN A 42 16.74 -10.41 8.62
N VAL A 43 16.80 -11.27 9.62
CA VAL A 43 15.92 -11.25 10.81
C VAL A 43 16.60 -10.57 11.99
N SER A 44 15.91 -9.63 12.62
CA SER A 44 16.36 -8.95 13.84
C SER A 44 15.21 -8.64 14.77
N ASN A 45 15.51 -8.30 16.03
CA ASN A 45 14.52 -7.97 17.06
C ASN A 45 13.41 -9.02 17.19
N LYS A 46 13.79 -10.30 17.09
CA LYS A 46 12.85 -11.43 17.17
C LYS A 46 12.45 -11.72 18.61
N SER A 47 11.15 -11.80 18.83
CA SER A 47 10.54 -12.35 20.04
C SER A 47 9.53 -13.40 19.64
N GLN A 48 9.57 -14.56 20.29
CA GLN A 48 8.78 -15.73 19.92
C GLN A 48 8.26 -16.42 21.16
N VAL A 49 7.00 -16.83 21.10
CA VAL A 49 6.35 -17.64 22.14
C VAL A 49 5.65 -18.81 21.46
N THR A 50 5.82 -19.98 22.00
CA THR A 50 5.13 -21.20 21.55
C THR A 50 4.20 -21.67 22.64
N CYS A 51 2.98 -22.05 22.32
CA CYS A 51 2.01 -22.63 23.24
C CYS A 51 1.29 -23.80 22.59
N SER A 52 1.02 -24.84 23.35
CA SER A 52 0.19 -25.97 22.95
C SER A 52 -1.17 -25.85 23.62
N VAL A 53 -2.23 -26.13 22.86
CA VAL A 53 -3.61 -26.11 23.35
C VAL A 53 -4.08 -27.54 23.65
N THR A 54 -5.10 -27.64 24.48
CA THR A 54 -5.75 -28.92 24.76
C THR A 54 -6.36 -29.44 23.45
N GLY A 55 -5.90 -30.58 22.99
CA GLY A 55 -6.27 -31.13 21.66
C GLY A 55 -5.05 -31.42 20.77
N GLY A 56 -3.87 -30.90 21.12
CA GLY A 56 -2.59 -31.22 20.49
C GLY A 56 -2.03 -30.19 19.51
N ASP A 57 -2.78 -29.16 19.14
CA ASP A 57 -2.26 -28.12 18.25
C ASP A 57 -1.24 -27.23 18.93
N THR A 58 -0.20 -26.85 18.18
CA THR A 58 0.88 -26.01 18.67
C THR A 58 0.90 -24.71 17.87
N PHE A 59 0.79 -23.59 18.59
CA PHE A 59 0.80 -22.25 18.02
C PHE A 59 2.12 -21.55 18.32
N GLN A 60 2.67 -20.89 17.33
CA GLN A 60 3.84 -20.04 17.43
C GLN A 60 3.48 -18.60 17.11
N ALA A 61 3.58 -17.73 18.12
CA ALA A 61 3.46 -16.28 17.93
C ALA A 61 4.86 -15.69 17.80
N THR A 62 5.11 -14.97 16.72
CA THR A 62 6.41 -14.33 16.45
C THR A 62 6.23 -12.87 16.14
N LYS A 63 7.09 -12.04 16.70
CA LYS A 63 7.28 -10.63 16.37
C LYS A 63 8.73 -10.44 15.95
N ALA A 64 8.96 -9.90 14.75
CA ALA A 64 10.33 -9.68 14.26
C ALA A 64 10.40 -8.49 13.28
N THR A 65 11.63 -8.05 13.04
CA THR A 65 11.96 -7.12 11.96
C THR A 65 12.74 -7.88 10.90
N TYR A 66 12.25 -7.84 9.67
CA TYR A 66 12.85 -8.46 8.50
C TYR A 66 13.37 -7.35 7.58
N THR A 67 14.62 -7.47 7.14
CA THR A 67 15.23 -6.48 6.23
C THR A 67 15.79 -7.15 4.99
N GLY A 68 15.81 -6.39 3.89
CA GLY A 68 16.29 -6.85 2.60
C GLY A 68 16.07 -5.82 1.52
N THR A 69 15.65 -6.24 0.34
CA THR A 69 15.52 -5.39 -0.84
C THR A 69 14.17 -5.56 -1.54
N SER A 70 13.70 -4.49 -2.17
CA SER A 70 12.60 -4.50 -3.11
C SER A 70 13.08 -4.01 -4.46
N VAL A 71 12.73 -4.73 -5.52
CA VAL A 71 13.10 -4.45 -6.92
C VAL A 71 11.83 -4.18 -7.72
N SER A 72 11.80 -3.06 -8.42
CA SER A 72 10.66 -2.63 -9.24
C SER A 72 11.13 -1.73 -10.37
N SER A 73 10.42 -1.74 -11.49
CA SER A 73 10.57 -0.73 -12.53
C SER A 73 10.05 0.65 -12.07
N ASP A 74 9.16 0.69 -11.09
CA ASP A 74 8.74 1.92 -10.43
C ASP A 74 9.73 2.28 -9.31
N PRO A 75 10.50 3.38 -9.45
CA PRO A 75 11.52 3.77 -8.47
C PRO A 75 10.95 4.05 -7.08
N ARG A 76 9.64 4.27 -6.97
CA ARG A 76 8.95 4.48 -5.69
C ARG A 76 8.83 3.19 -4.87
N LEU A 77 8.92 2.02 -5.52
CA LEU A 77 8.83 0.69 -4.92
C LEU A 77 10.16 -0.05 -4.91
N ALA A 78 11.23 0.58 -5.39
CA ALA A 78 12.58 0.00 -5.42
C ALA A 78 13.47 0.54 -4.29
N GLY A 79 14.25 -0.33 -3.63
CA GLY A 79 15.22 0.07 -2.62
C GLY A 79 15.29 -0.84 -1.40
N ALA A 80 15.91 -0.34 -0.34
CA ALA A 80 16.03 -1.06 0.93
C ALA A 80 14.64 -1.29 1.56
N LEU A 81 14.33 -2.54 1.87
CA LEU A 81 13.07 -2.96 2.45
C LEU A 81 13.23 -3.28 3.94
N THR A 82 12.30 -2.81 4.73
CA THR A 82 12.13 -3.21 6.14
C THR A 82 10.69 -3.60 6.36
N ILE A 83 10.45 -4.78 6.93
CA ILE A 83 9.14 -5.26 7.35
C ILE A 83 9.20 -5.53 8.85
N ARG A 84 8.31 -4.91 9.63
CA ARG A 84 8.07 -5.26 11.03
C ARG A 84 6.78 -6.04 11.09
N ALA A 85 6.86 -7.32 11.42
CA ALA A 85 5.69 -8.19 11.37
C ALA A 85 5.44 -8.94 12.68
N TRP A 86 4.17 -9.28 12.85
CA TRP A 86 3.65 -10.22 13.84
C TRP A 86 3.01 -11.36 13.10
N SER A 87 3.31 -12.56 13.48
CA SER A 87 2.65 -13.76 12.93
C SER A 87 2.17 -14.66 14.05
N LEU A 88 1.06 -15.33 13.80
CA LEU A 88 0.56 -16.44 14.59
C LEU A 88 0.39 -17.64 13.66
N VAL A 89 1.13 -18.69 13.88
CA VAL A 89 1.13 -19.88 13.04
C VAL A 89 0.77 -21.08 13.88
N ASP A 90 -0.24 -21.81 13.47
CA ASP A 90 -0.47 -23.19 13.87
C ASP A 90 0.57 -24.07 13.18
N THR A 91 1.57 -24.48 13.92
CA THR A 91 2.69 -25.26 13.38
C THR A 91 2.32 -26.71 13.13
N THR A 92 1.20 -27.18 13.70
CA THR A 92 0.67 -28.52 13.49
C THR A 92 0.01 -28.65 12.11
N ASN A 93 -0.76 -27.64 11.76
CA ASN A 93 -1.54 -27.63 10.51
C ASN A 93 -0.91 -26.77 9.40
N GLY A 94 0.16 -26.01 9.67
CA GLY A 94 0.84 -25.18 8.70
C GLY A 94 0.03 -23.95 8.26
N VAL A 95 -0.94 -23.50 9.08
CA VAL A 95 -1.81 -22.36 8.75
C VAL A 95 -1.64 -21.24 9.77
N GLY A 96 -1.88 -20.01 9.34
CA GLY A 96 -1.71 -18.88 10.22
C GLY A 96 -2.05 -17.55 9.57
N HIS A 97 -1.59 -16.52 10.26
CA HIS A 97 -1.83 -15.15 9.86
C HIS A 97 -0.57 -14.31 10.10
N VAL A 98 -0.30 -13.38 9.19
CA VAL A 98 0.76 -12.38 9.34
C VAL A 98 0.18 -10.98 9.14
N PHE A 99 0.57 -10.08 10.05
CA PHE A 99 0.27 -8.66 9.98
C PHE A 99 1.56 -7.87 10.19
N GLY A 100 1.76 -6.78 9.44
CA GLY A 100 2.98 -6.02 9.59
C GLY A 100 2.92 -4.63 8.98
N GLN A 101 4.02 -3.91 9.18
CA GLN A 101 4.29 -2.63 8.55
C GLN A 101 5.51 -2.78 7.65
N PHE A 102 5.45 -2.24 6.45
CA PHE A 102 6.58 -2.21 5.55
C PHE A 102 7.06 -0.79 5.29
N ARG A 103 8.33 -0.66 4.98
CA ARG A 103 8.96 0.56 4.50
C ARG A 103 9.97 0.22 3.42
N ILE A 104 9.85 0.86 2.27
CA ILE A 104 10.82 0.81 1.18
C ILE A 104 11.49 2.17 1.11
N LYS A 105 12.82 2.21 1.10
CA LYS A 105 13.62 3.42 1.04
C LYS A 105 14.54 3.36 -0.17
N GLY A 106 14.19 4.09 -1.22
CA GLY A 106 14.99 4.28 -2.43
C GLY A 106 15.65 5.66 -2.48
N PRO A 107 16.46 5.94 -3.52
CA PRO A 107 17.06 7.25 -3.75
C PRO A 107 15.98 8.33 -3.92
N GLY A 108 15.87 9.26 -2.97
CA GLY A 108 14.90 10.37 -3.03
C GLY A 108 13.43 9.99 -2.87
N THR A 109 13.12 8.72 -2.66
CA THR A 109 11.73 8.23 -2.51
C THR A 109 11.59 7.33 -1.30
N ALA A 110 10.37 7.23 -0.78
CA ALA A 110 10.04 6.25 0.23
C ALA A 110 8.58 5.81 0.08
N ALA A 111 8.35 4.51 0.17
CA ALA A 111 7.03 3.94 0.34
C ALA A 111 6.89 3.33 1.73
N HIS A 112 5.72 3.38 2.32
CA HIS A 112 5.44 2.76 3.60
C HIS A 112 3.97 2.37 3.71
N GLY A 113 3.69 1.39 4.52
CA GLY A 113 2.32 0.92 4.69
C GLY A 113 2.20 -0.27 5.60
N THR A 114 1.10 -0.97 5.45
CA THR A 114 0.77 -2.20 6.18
C THR A 114 0.63 -3.36 5.22
N LEU A 115 0.94 -4.54 5.70
CA LEU A 115 0.62 -5.81 5.05
C LEU A 115 -0.26 -6.64 5.98
N ASN A 116 -1.14 -7.43 5.38
CA ASN A 116 -2.03 -8.34 6.08
C ASN A 116 -2.26 -9.56 5.20
N GLY A 117 -2.00 -10.76 5.69
CA GLY A 117 -2.07 -11.97 4.93
C GLY A 117 -2.36 -13.21 5.75
N ALA A 118 -2.90 -14.22 5.08
CA ALA A 118 -2.99 -15.58 5.56
C ALA A 118 -1.66 -16.31 5.28
N ILE A 119 -1.33 -17.25 6.13
CA ILE A 119 -0.21 -18.17 5.94
C ILE A 119 -0.80 -19.56 5.71
N ALA A 120 -0.31 -20.25 4.70
CA ALA A 120 -0.63 -21.65 4.44
C ALA A 120 0.61 -22.34 3.85
N ASN A 121 1.03 -23.46 4.46
CA ASN A 121 2.13 -24.29 3.96
C ASN A 121 3.45 -23.50 3.71
N GLY A 122 3.77 -22.54 4.57
CA GLY A 122 4.98 -21.72 4.42
C GLY A 122 4.87 -20.60 3.41
N GLU A 123 3.68 -20.33 2.87
CA GLU A 123 3.41 -19.20 1.99
C GLU A 123 2.50 -18.18 2.66
N ALA A 124 2.84 -16.91 2.58
CA ALA A 124 2.01 -15.80 2.99
C ALA A 124 1.37 -15.14 1.76
N SER A 125 0.05 -15.01 1.75
CA SER A 125 -0.70 -14.31 0.71
C SER A 125 -1.65 -13.29 1.31
N GLY A 126 -1.80 -12.12 0.67
CA GLY A 126 -2.63 -11.08 1.23
C GLY A 126 -2.59 -9.76 0.48
N ILE A 127 -2.74 -8.68 1.22
CA ILE A 127 -2.81 -7.32 0.69
C ILE A 127 -1.80 -6.42 1.39
N ALA A 128 -1.05 -5.66 0.59
CA ALA A 128 -0.25 -4.52 1.02
C ALA A 128 -0.98 -3.22 0.69
N ARG A 129 -1.05 -2.30 1.66
CA ARG A 129 -1.65 -0.98 1.51
C ARG A 129 -0.70 0.06 2.07
N GLY A 130 -0.57 1.21 1.39
CA GLY A 130 0.37 2.22 1.85
C GLY A 130 0.35 3.50 1.06
N PHE A 131 1.43 4.27 1.24
CA PHE A 131 1.62 5.57 0.63
C PHE A 131 3.02 5.69 0.04
N VAL A 132 3.13 6.46 -1.02
CA VAL A 132 4.39 6.91 -1.59
C VAL A 132 4.63 8.37 -1.19
N ARG A 133 5.79 8.64 -0.59
CA ARG A 133 6.19 10.02 -0.28
C ARG A 133 6.49 10.80 -1.58
N HIS A 134 6.19 12.10 -1.59
CA HIS A 134 6.29 13.11 -2.64
C HIS A 134 5.14 13.24 -3.63
N ASN A 135 4.35 12.20 -3.91
CA ASN A 135 3.24 12.32 -4.86
C ASN A 135 1.87 12.03 -4.28
N TRP A 136 1.75 11.88 -2.95
CA TRP A 136 0.48 11.54 -2.28
C TRP A 136 -0.21 10.31 -2.90
N GLY A 137 0.61 9.40 -3.48
CA GLY A 137 0.12 8.17 -4.09
C GLY A 137 -0.26 7.15 -3.02
N ARG A 138 -1.43 6.55 -3.13
CA ARG A 138 -1.83 5.39 -2.33
C ARG A 138 -1.48 4.12 -3.07
N ILE A 139 -0.80 3.20 -2.38
CA ILE A 139 -0.50 1.86 -2.85
C ILE A 139 -1.62 0.93 -2.39
N VAL A 140 -2.11 0.11 -3.30
CA VAL A 140 -2.90 -1.09 -2.98
C VAL A 140 -2.41 -2.19 -3.90
N ALA A 141 -1.93 -3.28 -3.33
CA ALA A 141 -1.41 -4.40 -4.09
C ALA A 141 -1.71 -5.73 -3.39
N SER A 142 -2.01 -6.76 -4.14
CA SER A 142 -1.92 -8.13 -3.65
C SER A 142 -0.46 -8.48 -3.36
N MET A 143 -0.23 -9.33 -2.40
CA MET A 143 1.09 -9.77 -1.95
C MET A 143 1.12 -11.30 -1.90
N GLY A 144 2.22 -11.88 -2.34
CA GLY A 144 2.56 -13.28 -2.15
C GLY A 144 4.03 -13.41 -1.82
N SER A 145 4.41 -14.35 -0.94
CA SER A 145 5.79 -14.62 -0.56
C SER A 145 5.91 -15.96 0.14
N ALA A 146 6.98 -16.69 -0.07
CA ALA A 146 7.37 -17.72 0.90
C ALA A 146 7.68 -17.01 2.24
N PHE A 147 7.20 -17.58 3.33
CA PHE A 147 7.33 -16.97 4.65
C PHE A 147 7.64 -18.02 5.73
N ASP A 148 8.75 -17.79 6.41
CA ASP A 148 9.12 -18.48 7.64
C ASP A 148 9.32 -17.43 8.75
N PRO A 149 8.62 -17.49 9.90
CA PRO A 149 8.83 -16.57 11.00
C PRO A 149 10.28 -16.47 11.49
N ASN A 150 11.10 -17.48 11.22
CA ASN A 150 12.52 -17.54 11.61
C ASN A 150 13.49 -17.06 10.51
N ALA A 151 13.08 -17.12 9.25
CA ALA A 151 13.92 -16.80 8.09
C ALA A 151 13.42 -15.58 7.31
N GLY A 152 12.17 -15.14 7.51
CA GLY A 152 11.60 -13.96 6.89
C GLY A 152 10.79 -14.25 5.63
N PHE A 153 10.77 -13.26 4.74
CA PHE A 153 10.02 -13.27 3.49
C PHE A 153 11.02 -13.48 2.34
N SER A 154 10.80 -14.49 1.53
CA SER A 154 11.62 -14.76 0.33
C SER A 154 10.75 -14.95 -0.90
N THR A 155 11.32 -14.73 -2.09
CA THR A 155 10.62 -14.81 -3.37
C THR A 155 9.30 -14.02 -3.40
N GLY A 156 9.29 -12.89 -2.71
CA GLY A 156 8.08 -12.08 -2.53
C GLY A 156 7.72 -11.28 -3.78
N SER A 157 6.42 -11.04 -3.95
CA SER A 157 5.88 -10.19 -5.01
C SER A 157 4.77 -9.28 -4.48
N LEU A 158 4.71 -8.06 -5.00
CA LEU A 158 3.67 -7.06 -4.80
C LEU A 158 3.07 -6.71 -6.15
N GLY A 159 1.79 -7.03 -6.36
CA GLY A 159 1.14 -6.83 -7.65
C GLY A 159 1.81 -7.64 -8.78
N GLY A 160 1.20 -7.64 -9.97
CA GLY A 160 1.74 -8.34 -11.13
C GLY A 160 1.25 -9.78 -11.28
N PRO A 161 1.83 -10.55 -12.22
CA PRO A 161 1.26 -11.83 -12.67
C PRO A 161 1.19 -12.90 -11.59
N THR A 162 2.12 -12.89 -10.63
CA THR A 162 2.24 -13.95 -9.61
C THR A 162 1.42 -13.70 -8.36
N SER A 163 1.17 -12.44 -8.00
CA SER A 163 0.43 -12.07 -6.78
C SER A 163 -0.87 -11.33 -7.05
N GLY A 164 -1.22 -11.10 -8.31
CA GLY A 164 -2.43 -10.37 -8.71
C GLY A 164 -2.18 -8.88 -8.96
N ALA A 165 -3.23 -8.06 -8.88
CA ALA A 165 -3.17 -6.65 -9.26
C ALA A 165 -2.49 -5.79 -8.20
N GLY A 166 -1.71 -4.81 -8.67
CA GLY A 166 -1.19 -3.73 -7.85
C GLY A 166 -1.29 -2.39 -8.58
N PHE A 167 -1.58 -1.33 -7.84
CA PHE A 167 -1.63 0.01 -8.39
C PHE A 167 -1.22 1.08 -7.38
N ILE A 168 -0.72 2.19 -7.90
CA ILE A 168 -0.53 3.43 -7.17
C ILE A 168 -1.52 4.44 -7.70
N ARG A 169 -2.29 5.04 -6.81
CA ARG A 169 -3.27 6.04 -7.12
C ARG A 169 -2.89 7.38 -6.52
N SER A 170 -2.96 8.42 -7.32
CA SER A 170 -2.86 9.82 -6.90
C SER A 170 -4.17 10.56 -7.20
N GLY A 171 -4.48 11.61 -6.43
CA GLY A 171 -5.69 12.40 -6.57
C GLY A 171 -6.78 12.06 -5.53
N ARG A 172 -7.95 12.71 -5.67
CA ARG A 172 -9.06 12.52 -4.74
C ARG A 172 -9.76 11.18 -4.94
N TRP A 173 -10.23 10.63 -3.85
CA TRP A 173 -11.04 9.43 -3.83
C TRP A 173 -12.46 9.73 -4.33
N CYS A 174 -12.99 8.89 -5.22
CA CYS A 174 -14.43 8.82 -5.46
C CYS A 174 -15.04 7.95 -4.35
N ALA A 175 -15.56 8.56 -3.30
CA ALA A 175 -16.36 7.83 -2.34
C ALA A 175 -17.80 7.72 -2.86
N PRO A 176 -18.46 6.57 -2.74
CA PRO A 176 -19.90 6.47 -2.94
C PRO A 176 -20.62 7.48 -2.01
N PRO A 177 -21.73 8.06 -2.43
CA PRO A 177 -22.40 9.14 -1.69
C PRO A 177 -22.85 8.80 -0.26
N ASN A 178 -22.82 7.56 0.17
CA ASN A 178 -23.21 7.13 1.52
C ASN A 178 -22.14 6.30 2.24
N TRP A 179 -20.88 6.45 1.87
CA TRP A 179 -19.81 5.72 2.55
C TRP A 179 -19.58 6.33 3.94
N PRO A 180 -19.62 5.55 5.03
CA PRO A 180 -19.32 6.05 6.36
C PRO A 180 -17.88 6.58 6.40
N THR A 181 -17.75 7.83 6.78
CA THR A 181 -16.45 8.45 7.08
C THR A 181 -16.04 8.03 8.49
N SER A 182 -15.12 7.09 8.60
CA SER A 182 -14.44 6.75 9.85
C SER A 182 -13.32 7.72 10.15
#